data_41317afa1bb007904601cc7c2d4f5181
#
_entry.id   41317afa1bb007904601cc7c2d4f5181
#
_cell.length_a   1.000
_cell.length_b   1.000
_cell.length_c   1.000
_cell.angle_alpha   90.00
_cell.angle_beta   90.00
_cell.angle_gamma   90.00
#
_symmetry.space_group_name_H-M   'P 1'
#
loop_
_entity.id
_entity.type
_entity.pdbx_description
1 polymer ?
#
loop_
_entity_poly.entity_id
_entity_poly.type
_entity_poly.pdbx_seq_one_letter_code
_entity_poly.pdbx_strand_id
1 'polypeptide(L)'
;MTEVPRSGSGLPRRAGEIAAAVLGVTLIGCALAATERWCDRHFLPSFFLPRRGYVLILIVVRVAMAALGVWLAFVARPRVGRLVARTPARAVHIAIAGVLAIGASEAVLRSMRLRPAEWLMPDEEPRRQPDAQLGWTFVPARAGHADVGGRAIEYAFDSAGYRVRRVDEPVDPDRPTILCIGESVMFGEGLTWEESVPAQLGGMMGIQSANLAVHGYSTDQEYLRLQAELPHFRRPVAVVSLFMTALFGRNLDDDRPHLGPGLRWLPPQSHARLASLAKLLVPYRRSETVERGVAMTREVLRAIADRSRERGATPLIVVPQLGREEAGERIVRRRVLDEAQLPYVLVEIDDAWRLPWDRHPNARAAHVIAAAITARLHSAADARGQTAPVSSMRQKGPPR
;
A
#
# COMPACT_ATOMS: atom_id res chain seq x y z
N MET A 1 -16.55 -31.99 -69.51
CA MET A 1 -15.90 -31.23 -68.44
C MET A 1 -16.97 -31.00 -67.34
N THR A 2 -16.99 -31.85 -66.35
CA THR A 2 -17.92 -31.78 -65.22
C THR A 2 -17.28 -30.91 -64.15
N GLU A 3 -17.85 -29.73 -63.86
CA GLU A 3 -17.48 -28.87 -62.74
C GLU A 3 -17.79 -29.60 -61.41
N VAL A 4 -16.74 -29.88 -60.65
CA VAL A 4 -16.84 -30.36 -59.26
C VAL A 4 -17.30 -29.19 -58.38
N PRO A 5 -18.42 -29.33 -57.67
CA PRO A 5 -18.87 -28.25 -56.79
C PRO A 5 -17.88 -28.05 -55.64
N ARG A 6 -17.29 -26.84 -55.54
CA ARG A 6 -16.46 -26.42 -54.41
C ARG A 6 -17.32 -26.26 -53.14
N SER A 7 -17.64 -27.37 -52.47
CA SER A 7 -18.43 -27.39 -51.22
C SER A 7 -17.63 -27.02 -49.93
N GLY A 8 -16.41 -26.47 -50.06
CA GLY A 8 -15.52 -26.23 -48.93
C GLY A 8 -15.60 -24.85 -48.25
N SER A 9 -16.31 -23.84 -48.80
CA SER A 9 -16.26 -22.46 -48.33
C SER A 9 -17.20 -22.11 -47.17
N GLY A 10 -18.11 -22.98 -46.78
CA GLY A 10 -19.10 -22.71 -45.74
C GLY A 10 -18.62 -22.89 -44.30
N LEU A 11 -17.76 -23.87 -44.06
CA LEU A 11 -17.25 -24.21 -42.72
C LEU A 11 -16.36 -23.12 -42.11
N PRO A 12 -15.30 -22.61 -42.78
CA PRO A 12 -14.45 -21.57 -42.19
C PRO A 12 -15.21 -20.25 -41.97
N ARG A 13 -16.15 -19.90 -42.84
CA ARG A 13 -17.01 -18.72 -42.63
C ARG A 13 -17.86 -18.85 -41.38
N ARG A 14 -18.57 -19.99 -41.22
CA ARG A 14 -19.39 -20.26 -40.04
C ARG A 14 -18.55 -20.25 -38.75
N ALA A 15 -17.37 -20.85 -38.76
CA ALA A 15 -16.47 -20.86 -37.62
C ALA A 15 -16.08 -19.43 -37.19
N GLY A 16 -15.71 -18.56 -38.12
CA GLY A 16 -15.43 -17.16 -37.83
C GLY A 16 -16.63 -16.36 -37.32
N GLU A 17 -17.82 -16.62 -37.92
CA GLU A 17 -19.06 -15.99 -37.47
C GLU A 17 -19.44 -16.44 -36.05
N ILE A 18 -19.34 -17.74 -35.77
CA ILE A 18 -19.59 -18.28 -34.41
C ILE A 18 -18.62 -17.73 -33.40
N ALA A 19 -17.31 -17.69 -33.69
CA ALA A 19 -16.34 -17.17 -32.80
C ALA A 19 -16.59 -15.69 -32.42
N ALA A 20 -16.90 -14.85 -33.42
CA ALA A 20 -17.23 -13.45 -33.19
C ALA A 20 -18.53 -13.30 -32.37
N ALA A 21 -19.56 -14.13 -32.66
CA ALA A 21 -20.81 -14.11 -31.90
C ALA A 21 -20.63 -14.56 -30.46
N VAL A 22 -19.91 -15.65 -30.23
CA VAL A 22 -19.61 -16.16 -28.87
C VAL A 22 -18.85 -15.12 -28.07
N LEU A 23 -17.78 -14.51 -28.64
CA LEU A 23 -17.02 -13.47 -27.97
C LEU A 23 -17.91 -12.25 -27.66
N GLY A 24 -18.73 -11.82 -28.61
CA GLY A 24 -19.66 -10.70 -28.42
C GLY A 24 -20.68 -10.97 -27.31
N VAL A 25 -21.31 -12.14 -27.31
CA VAL A 25 -22.28 -12.54 -26.28
C VAL A 25 -21.60 -12.67 -24.90
N THR A 26 -20.39 -13.21 -24.85
CA THR A 26 -19.62 -13.31 -23.62
C THR A 26 -19.34 -11.92 -23.03
N LEU A 27 -18.90 -10.96 -23.86
CA LEU A 27 -18.67 -9.59 -23.41
C LEU A 27 -19.93 -8.91 -22.88
N ILE A 28 -21.08 -9.09 -23.57
CA ILE A 28 -22.38 -8.58 -23.11
C ILE A 28 -22.76 -9.24 -21.78
N GLY A 29 -22.63 -10.56 -21.69
CA GLY A 29 -22.92 -11.30 -20.46
C GLY A 29 -22.06 -10.84 -19.28
N CYS A 30 -20.76 -10.66 -19.49
CA CYS A 30 -19.85 -10.11 -18.48
C CYS A 30 -20.24 -8.67 -18.08
N ALA A 31 -20.57 -7.81 -19.05
CA ALA A 31 -21.00 -6.44 -18.77
C ALA A 31 -22.30 -6.37 -17.95
N LEU A 32 -23.23 -7.27 -18.19
CA LEU A 32 -24.50 -7.37 -17.44
C LEU A 32 -24.28 -7.97 -16.05
N ALA A 33 -23.46 -9.00 -15.94
CA ALA A 33 -23.17 -9.69 -14.68
C ALA A 33 -22.34 -8.82 -13.71
N ALA A 34 -21.37 -8.05 -14.20
CA ALA A 34 -20.47 -7.21 -13.41
C ALA A 34 -21.17 -5.96 -12.86
N THR A 35 -22.29 -6.14 -12.16
CA THR A 35 -22.98 -5.03 -11.47
C THR A 35 -22.20 -4.59 -10.23
N GLU A 36 -22.42 -3.36 -9.77
CA GLU A 36 -21.79 -2.86 -8.53
C GLU A 36 -22.02 -3.83 -7.35
N ARG A 37 -23.27 -4.28 -7.16
CA ARG A 37 -23.62 -5.25 -6.11
C ARG A 37 -22.89 -6.59 -6.25
N TRP A 38 -22.70 -7.06 -7.48
CA TRP A 38 -21.97 -8.29 -7.75
C TRP A 38 -20.49 -8.10 -7.46
N CYS A 39 -19.90 -6.98 -7.91
CA CYS A 39 -18.52 -6.63 -7.65
C CYS A 39 -18.26 -6.47 -6.15
N ASP A 40 -19.11 -5.74 -5.43
CA ASP A 40 -18.97 -5.53 -3.97
C ASP A 40 -19.11 -6.84 -3.17
N ARG A 41 -19.80 -7.84 -3.73
CA ARG A 41 -19.96 -9.16 -3.10
C ARG A 41 -18.75 -10.07 -3.32
N HIS A 42 -18.11 -10.00 -4.49
CA HIS A 42 -17.03 -10.90 -4.87
C HIS A 42 -15.65 -10.27 -4.82
N PHE A 43 -15.59 -8.94 -4.83
CA PHE A 43 -14.37 -8.16 -4.80
C PHE A 43 -14.56 -6.98 -3.86
N LEU A 44 -13.48 -6.53 -3.22
CA LEU A 44 -13.50 -5.28 -2.48
C LEU A 44 -12.95 -4.15 -3.35
N PRO A 45 -13.53 -2.92 -3.24
CA PRO A 45 -13.03 -1.76 -3.95
C PRO A 45 -11.57 -1.50 -3.60
N SER A 46 -10.81 -0.96 -4.54
CA SER A 46 -9.48 -0.46 -4.26
C SER A 46 -9.56 0.70 -3.26
N PHE A 47 -8.76 0.64 -2.21
CA PHE A 47 -8.70 1.69 -1.18
C PHE A 47 -8.08 3.01 -1.66
N PHE A 48 -7.53 3.04 -2.88
CA PHE A 48 -6.90 4.23 -3.46
C PHE A 48 -7.85 5.14 -4.22
N LEU A 49 -9.07 4.69 -4.50
CA LEU A 49 -10.06 5.44 -5.25
C LEU A 49 -11.30 5.71 -4.40
N PRO A 50 -11.76 6.97 -4.33
CA PRO A 50 -13.05 7.28 -3.74
C PRO A 50 -14.18 6.47 -4.40
N ARG A 51 -15.22 6.11 -3.64
CA ARG A 51 -16.33 5.28 -4.15
C ARG A 51 -16.93 5.80 -5.45
N ARG A 52 -17.05 7.10 -5.60
CA ARG A 52 -17.55 7.72 -6.84
C ARG A 52 -16.65 7.42 -8.04
N GLY A 53 -15.33 7.42 -7.84
CA GLY A 53 -14.36 7.15 -8.90
C GLY A 53 -14.44 5.72 -9.42
N TYR A 54 -14.46 4.72 -8.55
CA TYR A 54 -14.54 3.34 -9.00
C TYR A 54 -15.90 2.97 -9.60
N VAL A 55 -17.01 3.53 -9.09
CA VAL A 55 -18.33 3.34 -9.71
C VAL A 55 -18.36 3.90 -11.12
N LEU A 56 -17.78 5.09 -11.33
CA LEU A 56 -17.67 5.67 -12.67
C LEU A 56 -16.83 4.79 -13.61
N ILE A 57 -15.65 4.33 -13.15
CA ILE A 57 -14.80 3.43 -13.95
C ILE A 57 -15.54 2.14 -14.28
N LEU A 58 -16.22 1.54 -13.32
CA LEU A 58 -17.00 0.33 -13.53
C LEU A 58 -18.10 0.53 -14.58
N ILE A 59 -18.82 1.65 -14.51
CA ILE A 59 -19.85 2.00 -15.51
C ILE A 59 -19.22 2.14 -16.89
N VAL A 60 -18.14 2.90 -17.02
CA VAL A 60 -17.44 3.11 -18.31
C VAL A 60 -16.96 1.77 -18.90
N VAL A 61 -16.32 0.92 -18.10
CA VAL A 61 -15.85 -0.40 -18.54
C VAL A 61 -17.01 -1.28 -18.99
N ARG A 62 -18.11 -1.33 -18.23
CA ARG A 62 -19.30 -2.12 -18.59
C ARG A 62 -19.94 -1.64 -19.88
N VAL A 63 -20.09 -0.32 -20.05
CA VAL A 63 -20.64 0.26 -21.28
C VAL A 63 -19.74 -0.05 -22.47
N ALA A 64 -18.42 0.10 -22.33
CA ALA A 64 -17.46 -0.23 -23.38
C ALA A 64 -17.50 -1.73 -23.76
N MET A 65 -17.55 -2.62 -22.77
CA MET A 65 -17.70 -4.08 -23.01
C MET A 65 -19.00 -4.41 -23.70
N ALA A 66 -20.12 -3.84 -23.27
CA ALA A 66 -21.43 -4.07 -23.91
C ALA A 66 -21.44 -3.56 -25.34
N ALA A 67 -20.94 -2.35 -25.59
CA ALA A 67 -20.85 -1.77 -26.92
C ALA A 67 -19.97 -2.60 -27.87
N LEU A 68 -18.78 -3.01 -27.39
CA LEU A 68 -17.88 -3.89 -28.14
C LEU A 68 -18.53 -5.26 -28.39
N GLY A 69 -19.22 -5.81 -27.40
CA GLY A 69 -19.94 -7.08 -27.53
C GLY A 69 -21.04 -7.02 -28.59
N VAL A 70 -21.87 -5.97 -28.57
CA VAL A 70 -22.92 -5.74 -29.60
C VAL A 70 -22.28 -5.57 -30.98
N TRP A 71 -21.23 -4.77 -31.08
CA TRP A 71 -20.52 -4.58 -32.34
C TRP A 71 -19.94 -5.89 -32.89
N LEU A 72 -19.33 -6.72 -32.07
CA LEU A 72 -18.81 -8.03 -32.47
C LEU A 72 -19.91 -8.98 -32.89
N ALA A 73 -20.98 -9.08 -32.10
CA ALA A 73 -22.07 -10.03 -32.34
C ALA A 73 -22.90 -9.71 -33.59
N PHE A 74 -23.11 -8.42 -33.89
CA PHE A 74 -24.04 -8.01 -34.95
C PHE A 74 -23.35 -7.35 -36.14
N VAL A 75 -22.35 -6.50 -35.94
CA VAL A 75 -21.71 -5.71 -37.01
C VAL A 75 -20.45 -6.38 -37.54
N ALA A 76 -19.55 -6.82 -36.65
CA ALA A 76 -18.28 -7.42 -37.05
C ALA A 76 -18.42 -8.89 -37.51
N ARG A 77 -19.35 -9.64 -36.90
CA ARG A 77 -19.58 -11.06 -37.18
C ARG A 77 -19.56 -11.44 -38.69
N PRO A 78 -20.37 -10.83 -39.57
CA PRO A 78 -20.37 -11.18 -40.98
C PRO A 78 -19.05 -10.76 -41.69
N ARG A 79 -18.37 -9.71 -41.20
CA ARG A 79 -17.07 -9.29 -41.75
C ARG A 79 -15.98 -10.30 -41.39
N VAL A 80 -15.95 -10.74 -40.11
CA VAL A 80 -14.99 -11.75 -39.61
C VAL A 80 -15.21 -13.08 -40.37
N GLY A 81 -16.45 -13.55 -40.52
CA GLY A 81 -16.75 -14.76 -41.28
C GLY A 81 -16.27 -14.67 -42.72
N ARG A 82 -16.51 -13.55 -43.42
CA ARG A 82 -16.03 -13.34 -44.79
C ARG A 82 -14.50 -13.27 -44.87
N LEU A 83 -13.84 -12.61 -43.91
CA LEU A 83 -12.38 -12.54 -43.84
C LEU A 83 -11.76 -13.93 -43.70
N VAL A 84 -12.27 -14.73 -42.75
CA VAL A 84 -11.79 -16.11 -42.52
C VAL A 84 -12.04 -17.01 -43.73
N ALA A 85 -13.18 -16.87 -44.40
CA ALA A 85 -13.50 -17.69 -45.58
C ALA A 85 -12.71 -17.30 -46.82
N ARG A 86 -12.54 -16.00 -47.09
CA ARG A 86 -11.87 -15.51 -48.30
C ARG A 86 -10.35 -15.54 -48.22
N THR A 87 -9.82 -15.31 -47.08
CA THR A 87 -8.37 -15.16 -46.86
C THR A 87 -7.97 -15.76 -45.53
N PRO A 88 -8.00 -17.08 -45.32
CA PRO A 88 -7.65 -17.73 -44.05
C PRO A 88 -6.23 -17.36 -43.59
N ALA A 89 -5.29 -17.22 -44.53
CA ALA A 89 -3.93 -16.76 -44.23
C ALA A 89 -3.93 -15.36 -43.59
N ARG A 90 -4.78 -14.42 -44.06
CA ARG A 90 -4.88 -13.08 -43.44
C ARG A 90 -5.47 -13.14 -42.03
N ALA A 91 -6.43 -14.02 -41.79
CA ALA A 91 -6.97 -14.21 -40.44
C ALA A 91 -5.89 -14.72 -39.49
N VAL A 92 -5.05 -15.66 -39.94
CA VAL A 92 -3.89 -16.13 -39.17
C VAL A 92 -2.87 -15.01 -38.95
N HIS A 93 -2.54 -14.23 -39.98
CA HIS A 93 -1.64 -13.09 -39.85
C HIS A 93 -2.16 -12.03 -38.85
N ILE A 94 -3.46 -11.73 -38.85
CA ILE A 94 -4.06 -10.81 -37.88
C ILE A 94 -3.96 -11.38 -36.46
N ALA A 95 -4.20 -12.69 -36.28
CA ALA A 95 -4.03 -13.32 -34.98
C ALA A 95 -2.57 -13.26 -34.50
N ILE A 96 -1.63 -13.59 -35.37
CA ILE A 96 -0.18 -13.47 -35.08
C ILE A 96 0.19 -12.03 -34.75
N ALA A 97 -0.27 -11.06 -35.56
CA ALA A 97 -0.01 -9.64 -35.30
C ALA A 97 -0.59 -9.20 -33.96
N GLY A 98 -1.76 -9.69 -33.55
CA GLY A 98 -2.35 -9.46 -32.23
C GLY A 98 -1.48 -10.01 -31.10
N VAL A 99 -1.00 -11.24 -31.22
CA VAL A 99 -0.07 -11.83 -30.23
C VAL A 99 1.24 -11.07 -30.17
N LEU A 100 1.80 -10.68 -31.32
CA LEU A 100 3.03 -9.88 -31.38
C LEU A 100 2.81 -8.49 -30.78
N ALA A 101 1.65 -7.86 -31.02
CA ALA A 101 1.29 -6.57 -30.42
C ALA A 101 1.20 -6.66 -28.89
N ILE A 102 0.59 -7.73 -28.35
CA ILE A 102 0.56 -7.99 -26.91
C ILE A 102 1.98 -8.18 -26.36
N GLY A 103 2.81 -8.98 -27.03
CA GLY A 103 4.21 -9.18 -26.65
C GLY A 103 5.04 -7.89 -26.70
N ALA A 104 4.87 -7.09 -27.77
CA ALA A 104 5.52 -5.79 -27.89
C ALA A 104 5.03 -4.80 -26.80
N SER A 105 3.74 -4.80 -26.52
CA SER A 105 3.18 -3.97 -25.43
C SER A 105 3.78 -4.35 -24.07
N GLU A 106 3.91 -5.66 -23.78
CA GLU A 106 4.57 -6.13 -22.57
C GLU A 106 6.04 -5.70 -22.52
N ALA A 107 6.77 -5.79 -23.66
CA ALA A 107 8.16 -5.35 -23.74
C ALA A 107 8.30 -3.83 -23.51
N VAL A 108 7.43 -3.02 -24.12
CA VAL A 108 7.40 -1.57 -23.90
C VAL A 108 7.04 -1.25 -22.45
N LEU A 109 6.02 -1.90 -21.89
CA LEU A 109 5.62 -1.67 -20.50
C LEU A 109 6.73 -2.06 -19.50
N ARG A 110 7.64 -2.98 -19.87
CA ARG A 110 8.83 -3.30 -19.05
C ARG A 110 9.82 -2.16 -18.92
N SER A 111 9.83 -1.23 -19.87
CA SER A 111 10.62 0.01 -19.76
C SER A 111 9.95 1.07 -18.87
N MET A 112 8.68 0.89 -18.51
CA MET A 112 7.96 1.79 -17.63
C MET A 112 8.10 1.37 -16.16
N ARG A 113 8.19 2.34 -15.29
CA ARG A 113 8.24 2.13 -13.83
C ARG A 113 6.84 1.83 -13.30
N LEU A 114 6.42 0.56 -13.30
CA LEU A 114 5.08 0.14 -12.85
C LEU A 114 5.07 -0.61 -11.52
N ARG A 115 6.24 -0.99 -11.01
CA ARG A 115 6.36 -1.66 -9.70
C ARG A 115 6.66 -0.65 -8.60
N PRO A 116 6.16 -0.84 -7.36
CA PRO A 116 6.48 0.04 -6.25
C PRO A 116 7.98 0.30 -6.09
N ALA A 117 8.82 -0.75 -6.13
CA ALA A 117 10.27 -0.62 -6.04
C ALA A 117 10.89 0.25 -7.16
N GLU A 118 10.23 0.39 -8.30
CA GLU A 118 10.73 1.14 -9.46
C GLU A 118 10.30 2.60 -9.42
N TRP A 119 9.04 2.89 -9.06
CA TRP A 119 8.55 4.27 -9.06
C TRP A 119 8.69 4.96 -7.70
N LEU A 120 8.87 4.19 -6.62
CA LEU A 120 9.16 4.72 -5.29
C LEU A 120 10.67 4.95 -5.05
N MET A 121 11.54 4.64 -6.01
CA MET A 121 12.98 4.91 -5.98
C MET A 121 13.43 5.87 -7.09
N PRO A 122 12.95 7.12 -7.10
CA PRO A 122 13.47 8.13 -8.03
C PRO A 122 14.92 8.49 -7.66
N ASP A 123 15.67 9.00 -8.65
CA ASP A 123 17.02 9.55 -8.43
C ASP A 123 17.00 10.96 -7.79
N GLU A 124 15.87 11.38 -7.27
CA GLU A 124 15.65 12.65 -6.57
C GLU A 124 15.70 12.49 -5.04
N GLU A 125 15.81 13.58 -4.32
CA GLU A 125 15.81 13.56 -2.85
C GLU A 125 14.39 13.37 -2.28
N PRO A 126 14.25 12.65 -1.18
CA PRO A 126 15.28 11.90 -0.45
C PRO A 126 15.75 10.67 -1.23
N ARG A 127 17.06 10.57 -1.47
CA ARG A 127 17.64 9.51 -2.30
C ARG A 127 17.48 8.14 -1.64
N ARG A 128 17.04 7.17 -2.44
CA ARG A 128 16.79 5.79 -2.00
C ARG A 128 17.73 4.82 -2.72
N GLN A 129 17.92 3.66 -2.12
CA GLN A 129 18.70 2.56 -2.69
C GLN A 129 17.93 1.24 -2.56
N PRO A 130 18.18 0.26 -3.47
CA PRO A 130 17.60 -1.06 -3.36
C PRO A 130 18.02 -1.75 -2.06
N ASP A 131 17.09 -2.49 -1.46
CA ASP A 131 17.34 -3.35 -0.31
C ASP A 131 16.73 -4.73 -0.56
N ALA A 132 17.50 -5.80 -0.29
CA ALA A 132 17.08 -7.16 -0.60
C ALA A 132 15.89 -7.65 0.25
N GLN A 133 15.78 -7.18 1.50
CA GLN A 133 14.72 -7.59 2.42
C GLN A 133 13.55 -6.61 2.43
N LEU A 134 13.84 -5.32 2.31
CA LEU A 134 12.84 -4.25 2.42
C LEU A 134 12.38 -3.72 1.06
N GLY A 135 13.05 -4.10 -0.04
CA GLY A 135 12.80 -3.59 -1.38
C GLY A 135 13.55 -2.29 -1.65
N TRP A 136 13.46 -1.32 -0.77
CA TRP A 136 14.20 -0.05 -0.82
C TRP A 136 14.39 0.51 0.59
N THR A 137 15.44 1.34 0.73
CA THR A 137 15.70 2.13 1.93
C THR A 137 16.33 3.47 1.53
N PHE A 138 16.50 4.39 2.47
CA PHE A 138 17.23 5.62 2.19
C PHE A 138 18.76 5.39 2.18
N VAL A 139 19.47 6.19 1.37
CA VAL A 139 20.94 6.16 1.37
C VAL A 139 21.42 6.73 2.69
N PRO A 140 22.18 5.96 3.51
CA PRO A 140 22.65 6.40 4.82
C PRO A 140 23.75 7.45 4.73
N ALA A 141 24.06 8.10 5.87
CA ALA A 141 25.11 9.09 6.06
C ALA A 141 25.07 10.21 4.99
N ARG A 142 23.86 10.74 4.72
CA ARG A 142 23.63 11.68 3.62
C ARG A 142 22.64 12.78 4.01
N ALA A 143 22.88 13.99 3.49
CA ALA A 143 21.87 15.05 3.41
C ALA A 143 21.61 15.42 1.94
N GLY A 144 20.40 15.84 1.64
CA GLY A 144 19.99 16.33 0.35
C GLY A 144 18.78 17.26 0.47
N HIS A 145 18.54 18.08 -0.55
CA HIS A 145 17.45 19.05 -0.57
C HIS A 145 16.46 18.69 -1.71
N ALA A 146 15.18 18.71 -1.40
CA ALA A 146 14.12 18.67 -2.40
C ALA A 146 13.37 19.98 -2.41
N ASP A 147 13.07 20.51 -3.59
CA ASP A 147 12.10 21.57 -3.72
C ASP A 147 10.70 20.94 -3.82
N VAL A 148 9.91 21.11 -2.77
CA VAL A 148 8.57 20.54 -2.67
C VAL A 148 7.57 21.69 -2.56
N GLY A 149 6.89 22.00 -3.68
CA GLY A 149 5.89 23.07 -3.73
C GLY A 149 6.46 24.46 -3.41
N GLY A 150 7.68 24.76 -3.87
CA GLY A 150 8.36 26.02 -3.62
C GLY A 150 8.98 26.17 -2.22
N ARG A 151 9.06 25.05 -1.47
CA ARG A 151 9.76 24.97 -0.19
C ARG A 151 11.00 24.09 -0.34
N ALA A 152 12.17 24.58 0.01
CA ALA A 152 13.38 23.78 0.10
C ALA A 152 13.31 22.93 1.39
N ILE A 153 13.17 21.62 1.24
CA ILE A 153 13.12 20.67 2.35
C ILE A 153 14.44 19.91 2.39
N GLU A 154 15.13 20.01 3.52
CA GLU A 154 16.31 19.20 3.78
C GLU A 154 15.91 17.83 4.35
N TYR A 155 16.49 16.79 3.78
CA TYR A 155 16.38 15.41 4.27
C TYR A 155 17.79 14.93 4.65
N ALA A 156 18.03 14.73 5.94
CA ALA A 156 19.27 14.19 6.46
C ALA A 156 19.06 12.79 7.03
N PHE A 157 20.01 11.92 6.79
CA PHE A 157 20.04 10.54 7.27
C PHE A 157 21.34 10.24 7.97
N ASP A 158 21.27 9.58 9.11
CA ASP A 158 22.46 9.11 9.83
C ASP A 158 23.06 7.85 9.17
N SER A 159 24.09 7.28 9.80
CA SER A 159 24.78 6.09 9.32
C SER A 159 23.92 4.81 9.31
N ALA A 160 22.84 4.79 10.10
CA ALA A 160 21.83 3.71 10.09
C ALA A 160 20.70 3.95 9.07
N GLY A 161 20.68 5.10 8.39
CA GLY A 161 19.63 5.49 7.45
C GLY A 161 18.33 5.91 8.13
N TYR A 162 18.39 6.34 9.40
CA TYR A 162 17.26 6.98 10.06
C TYR A 162 17.21 8.44 9.66
N ARG A 163 16.01 8.98 9.43
CA ARG A 163 15.85 10.40 9.23
C ARG A 163 16.18 11.14 10.52
N VAL A 164 17.10 12.09 10.43
CA VAL A 164 17.59 12.91 11.53
C VAL A 164 17.50 14.41 11.19
N ARG A 165 17.76 15.27 12.15
CA ARG A 165 17.86 16.71 11.92
C ARG A 165 19.06 17.06 11.04
N ARG A 166 20.21 16.46 11.36
CA ARG A 166 21.50 16.67 10.68
C ARG A 166 22.28 15.37 10.67
N VAL A 167 23.10 15.17 9.65
CA VAL A 167 23.93 13.95 9.51
C VAL A 167 24.89 13.76 10.68
N ASP A 168 25.40 14.86 11.23
CA ASP A 168 26.31 14.88 12.38
C ASP A 168 25.60 14.78 13.75
N GLU A 169 24.27 14.66 13.76
CA GLU A 169 23.45 14.42 14.96
C GLU A 169 22.74 13.04 14.86
N PRO A 170 23.49 11.92 14.84
CA PRO A 170 22.89 10.61 14.68
C PRO A 170 22.03 10.22 15.89
N VAL A 171 21.13 9.27 15.67
CA VAL A 171 20.38 8.66 16.76
C VAL A 171 21.34 7.86 17.65
N ASP A 172 21.35 8.17 18.95
CA ASP A 172 22.15 7.44 19.95
C ASP A 172 21.36 6.22 20.45
N PRO A 173 21.81 4.98 20.16
CA PRO A 173 21.09 3.76 20.55
C PRO A 173 21.11 3.48 22.05
N ASP A 174 21.97 4.16 22.81
CA ASP A 174 22.10 3.96 24.26
C ASP A 174 21.15 4.87 25.08
N ARG A 175 20.57 5.90 24.43
CA ARG A 175 19.62 6.82 25.06
C ARG A 175 18.21 6.24 25.11
N PRO A 176 17.39 6.67 26.09
CA PRO A 176 15.95 6.40 26.05
C PRO A 176 15.36 6.92 24.73
N THR A 177 14.72 6.03 23.95
CA THR A 177 14.31 6.35 22.58
C THR A 177 12.89 5.89 22.29
N ILE A 178 12.12 6.73 21.60
CA ILE A 178 10.85 6.38 20.99
C ILE A 178 11.13 6.02 19.53
N LEU A 179 10.84 4.77 19.14
CA LEU A 179 11.00 4.32 17.75
C LEU A 179 9.72 4.60 17.00
N CYS A 180 9.83 5.32 15.89
CA CYS A 180 8.72 5.68 15.01
C CYS A 180 8.86 4.88 13.71
N ILE A 181 7.93 3.95 13.47
CA ILE A 181 7.85 3.16 12.23
C ILE A 181 6.59 3.54 11.47
N GLY A 182 6.65 3.44 10.15
CA GLY A 182 5.54 3.85 9.29
C GLY A 182 5.99 4.12 7.87
N GLU A 183 5.10 4.76 7.13
CA GLU A 183 5.30 5.17 5.75
C GLU A 183 5.54 6.69 5.65
N SER A 184 5.22 7.31 4.51
CA SER A 184 5.49 8.72 4.21
C SER A 184 4.95 9.72 5.24
N VAL A 185 3.82 9.44 5.89
CA VAL A 185 3.25 10.32 6.93
C VAL A 185 4.12 10.34 8.17
N MET A 186 4.57 9.18 8.65
CA MET A 186 5.49 9.09 9.79
C MET A 186 6.88 9.59 9.40
N PHE A 187 7.32 9.33 8.18
CA PHE A 187 8.57 9.86 7.64
C PHE A 187 8.58 11.40 7.65
N GLY A 188 7.43 12.04 7.39
CA GLY A 188 7.30 13.49 7.26
C GLY A 188 7.62 13.96 5.85
N GLU A 189 7.01 13.33 4.84
CA GLU A 189 7.16 13.73 3.43
C GLU A 189 6.73 15.19 3.23
N GLY A 190 7.58 16.00 2.59
CA GLY A 190 7.33 17.42 2.35
C GLY A 190 7.42 18.32 3.60
N LEU A 191 7.87 17.80 4.72
CA LEU A 191 8.07 18.54 5.99
C LEU A 191 9.54 18.63 6.34
N THR A 192 9.94 19.72 7.01
CA THR A 192 11.25 19.79 7.66
C THR A 192 11.35 18.77 8.80
N TRP A 193 12.53 18.53 9.33
CA TRP A 193 12.67 17.64 10.47
C TRP A 193 11.79 18.07 11.65
N GLU A 194 11.84 19.34 12.02
CA GLU A 194 11.13 19.92 13.15
C GLU A 194 9.60 19.84 13.01
N GLU A 195 9.11 19.85 11.77
CA GLU A 195 7.68 19.72 11.45
C GLU A 195 7.20 18.26 11.47
N SER A 196 8.10 17.28 11.44
CA SER A 196 7.76 15.86 11.36
C SER A 196 7.17 15.33 12.66
N VAL A 197 6.32 14.28 12.56
CA VAL A 197 5.72 13.64 13.75
C VAL A 197 6.78 13.14 14.73
N PRO A 198 7.88 12.45 14.33
CA PRO A 198 8.89 11.99 15.28
C PRO A 198 9.60 13.12 16.02
N ALA A 199 9.98 14.20 15.32
CA ALA A 199 10.66 15.31 15.95
C ALA A 199 9.77 16.02 16.96
N GLN A 200 8.52 16.29 16.62
CA GLN A 200 7.56 16.92 17.54
C GLN A 200 7.24 16.03 18.74
N LEU A 201 7.08 14.72 18.51
CA LEU A 201 6.88 13.74 19.57
C LEU A 201 8.06 13.71 20.54
N GLY A 202 9.29 13.65 20.03
CA GLY A 202 10.50 13.70 20.82
C GLY A 202 10.59 14.98 21.67
N GLY A 203 10.27 16.14 21.08
CA GLY A 203 10.21 17.42 21.77
C GLY A 203 9.15 17.45 22.88
N MET A 204 7.93 16.98 22.63
CA MET A 204 6.83 16.93 23.62
C MET A 204 7.13 16.00 24.80
N MET A 205 7.79 14.88 24.53
CA MET A 205 8.11 13.86 25.53
C MET A 205 9.44 14.14 26.26
N GLY A 206 10.28 15.05 25.74
CA GLY A 206 11.65 15.26 26.26
C GLY A 206 12.55 14.03 26.09
N ILE A 207 12.26 13.16 25.13
CA ILE A 207 12.95 11.89 24.89
C ILE A 207 13.37 11.85 23.41
N GLN A 208 14.53 11.24 23.13
CA GLN A 208 14.97 11.03 21.75
C GLN A 208 13.93 10.25 20.95
N SER A 209 13.67 10.66 19.72
CA SER A 209 12.89 9.89 18.76
C SER A 209 13.77 9.39 17.60
N ALA A 210 13.60 8.15 17.20
CA ALA A 210 14.23 7.57 16.03
C ALA A 210 13.18 7.41 14.92
N ASN A 211 13.40 8.07 13.80
CA ASN A 211 12.52 7.99 12.65
C ASN A 211 13.00 6.88 11.68
N LEU A 212 12.40 5.69 11.83
CA LEU A 212 12.66 4.52 11.00
C LEU A 212 11.72 4.41 9.80
N ALA A 213 10.78 5.33 9.68
CA ALA A 213 9.76 5.29 8.63
C ALA A 213 10.37 5.50 7.23
N VAL A 214 9.81 4.83 6.23
CA VAL A 214 10.25 4.93 4.84
C VAL A 214 9.05 5.12 3.92
N HIS A 215 9.16 6.08 3.03
CA HIS A 215 8.13 6.38 2.05
C HIS A 215 7.68 5.13 1.28
N GLY A 216 6.38 4.94 1.18
CA GLY A 216 5.78 3.87 0.37
C GLY A 216 5.75 2.48 1.01
N TYR A 217 6.23 2.31 2.24
CA TYR A 217 6.18 1.02 2.93
C TYR A 217 4.73 0.53 3.15
N SER A 218 4.60 -0.79 3.21
CA SER A 218 3.47 -1.51 3.80
C SER A 218 3.81 -1.88 5.25
N THR A 219 2.82 -2.32 6.01
CA THR A 219 3.06 -2.77 7.41
C THR A 219 4.05 -3.93 7.49
N ASP A 220 4.12 -4.78 6.48
CA ASP A 220 5.10 -5.87 6.38
C ASP A 220 6.54 -5.34 6.38
N GLN A 221 6.80 -4.31 5.55
CA GLN A 221 8.11 -3.68 5.46
C GLN A 221 8.45 -2.91 6.75
N GLU A 222 7.46 -2.28 7.39
CA GLU A 222 7.61 -1.64 8.71
C GLU A 222 8.05 -2.65 9.77
N TYR A 223 7.40 -3.81 9.82
CA TYR A 223 7.76 -4.88 10.74
C TYR A 223 9.17 -5.43 10.49
N LEU A 224 9.50 -5.71 9.23
CA LEU A 224 10.83 -6.20 8.85
C LEU A 224 11.93 -5.21 9.27
N ARG A 225 11.70 -3.90 9.05
CA ARG A 225 12.63 -2.87 9.50
C ARG A 225 12.71 -2.80 11.02
N LEU A 226 11.58 -2.84 11.73
CA LEU A 226 11.59 -2.88 13.20
C LEU A 226 12.33 -4.11 13.71
N GLN A 227 12.11 -5.27 13.10
CA GLN A 227 12.78 -6.52 13.47
C GLN A 227 14.30 -6.42 13.36
N ALA A 228 14.80 -5.76 12.33
CA ALA A 228 16.23 -5.55 12.12
C ALA A 228 16.79 -4.51 13.10
N GLU A 229 16.08 -3.41 13.34
CA GLU A 229 16.61 -2.24 14.03
C GLU A 229 16.39 -2.26 15.55
N LEU A 230 15.28 -2.79 16.05
CA LEU A 230 14.93 -2.79 17.48
C LEU A 230 16.03 -3.39 18.39
N PRO A 231 16.76 -4.45 18.00
CA PRO A 231 17.83 -5.01 18.82
C PRO A 231 18.99 -4.04 19.09
N HIS A 232 19.20 -3.07 18.23
CA HIS A 232 20.28 -2.07 18.38
C HIS A 232 20.01 -1.08 19.50
N PHE A 233 18.75 -0.81 19.84
CA PHE A 233 18.38 0.14 20.88
C PHE A 233 18.43 -0.51 22.27
N ARG A 234 19.26 0.03 23.17
CA ARG A 234 19.38 -0.49 24.54
C ARG A 234 18.22 -0.11 25.44
N ARG A 235 17.61 1.05 25.20
CA ARG A 235 16.55 1.62 26.04
C ARG A 235 15.33 2.07 25.20
N PRO A 236 14.67 1.16 24.49
CA PRO A 236 13.46 1.52 23.76
C PRO A 236 12.32 1.82 24.73
N VAL A 237 11.80 3.05 24.73
CA VAL A 237 10.72 3.48 25.63
C VAL A 237 9.35 3.14 25.05
N ALA A 238 9.19 3.41 23.75
CA ALA A 238 7.97 3.10 23.01
C ALA A 238 8.31 2.76 21.56
N VAL A 239 7.43 1.97 20.92
CA VAL A 239 7.39 1.76 19.49
C VAL A 239 6.05 2.27 18.99
N VAL A 240 6.08 3.31 18.18
CA VAL A 240 4.92 3.93 17.57
C VAL A 240 4.84 3.48 16.12
N SER A 241 3.82 2.68 15.79
CA SER A 241 3.53 2.19 14.45
C SER A 241 2.38 2.99 13.84
N LEU A 242 2.59 3.55 12.67
CA LEU A 242 1.55 4.29 11.97
C LEU A 242 0.84 3.38 10.98
N PHE A 243 -0.48 3.27 11.09
CA PHE A 243 -1.31 2.47 10.19
C PHE A 243 -2.33 3.33 9.46
N MET A 244 -2.15 3.50 8.16
CA MET A 244 -3.07 4.25 7.30
C MET A 244 -4.09 3.29 6.66
N THR A 245 -5.35 3.34 7.12
CA THR A 245 -6.43 2.52 6.54
C THR A 245 -6.67 2.81 5.06
N ALA A 246 -6.54 4.07 4.66
CA ALA A 246 -6.62 4.51 3.26
C ALA A 246 -5.54 3.88 2.35
N LEU A 247 -4.40 3.46 2.92
CA LEU A 247 -3.28 2.85 2.18
C LEU A 247 -3.22 1.32 2.33
N PHE A 248 -4.22 0.70 2.94
CA PHE A 248 -4.29 -0.75 3.14
C PHE A 248 -4.05 -1.57 1.86
N GLY A 249 -4.36 -1.01 0.70
CA GLY A 249 -4.05 -1.65 -0.58
C GLY A 249 -2.60 -2.06 -0.76
N ARG A 250 -1.65 -1.37 -0.10
CA ARG A 250 -0.22 -1.71 -0.11
C ARG A 250 0.07 -3.06 0.56
N ASN A 251 -0.71 -3.45 1.56
CA ASN A 251 -0.60 -4.75 2.23
C ASN A 251 -1.18 -5.91 1.40
N LEU A 252 -1.78 -5.60 0.24
CA LEU A 252 -2.29 -6.58 -0.71
C LEU A 252 -1.36 -6.78 -1.92
N ASP A 253 -0.31 -5.95 -2.02
CA ASP A 253 0.62 -5.97 -3.15
C ASP A 253 1.71 -7.02 -2.90
N ASP A 254 1.85 -7.95 -3.84
CA ASP A 254 2.85 -9.01 -3.82
C ASP A 254 4.07 -8.73 -4.71
N ASP A 255 4.11 -7.57 -5.37
CA ASP A 255 5.24 -7.10 -6.18
C ASP A 255 6.27 -6.28 -5.37
N ARG A 256 6.15 -6.31 -4.05
CA ARG A 256 7.10 -5.83 -3.03
C ARG A 256 7.45 -6.96 -2.06
N PRO A 257 8.51 -6.85 -1.25
CA PRO A 257 8.76 -7.77 -0.15
C PRO A 257 7.55 -7.78 0.80
N HIS A 258 7.07 -8.95 1.15
CA HIS A 258 5.89 -9.12 1.99
C HIS A 258 6.01 -10.34 2.89
N LEU A 259 5.10 -10.48 3.83
CA LEU A 259 5.07 -11.61 4.77
C LEU A 259 3.95 -12.57 4.39
N GLY A 260 4.25 -13.85 4.49
CA GLY A 260 3.29 -14.95 4.42
C GLY A 260 2.94 -15.46 5.82
N PRO A 261 2.06 -16.48 5.91
CA PRO A 261 1.65 -17.09 7.17
C PRO A 261 2.83 -17.42 8.09
N GLY A 262 2.69 -17.11 9.38
CA GLY A 262 3.76 -17.24 10.36
C GLY A 262 4.88 -16.22 10.19
N LEU A 263 4.59 -15.08 9.62
CA LEU A 263 5.53 -13.98 9.37
C LEU A 263 6.75 -14.38 8.53
N ARG A 264 6.58 -15.39 7.66
CA ARG A 264 7.64 -15.82 6.76
C ARG A 264 7.86 -14.79 5.67
N TRP A 265 9.07 -14.30 5.54
CA TRP A 265 9.45 -13.40 4.46
C TRP A 265 9.27 -14.05 3.08
N LEU A 266 8.69 -13.29 2.15
CA LEU A 266 8.46 -13.69 0.77
C LEU A 266 9.03 -12.61 -0.17
N PRO A 267 9.76 -13.02 -1.22
CA PRO A 267 10.31 -12.08 -2.19
C PRO A 267 9.22 -11.45 -3.04
N PRO A 268 9.51 -10.28 -3.65
CA PRO A 268 8.61 -9.66 -4.62
C PRO A 268 8.28 -10.59 -5.77
N GLN A 269 7.00 -10.75 -6.08
CA GLN A 269 6.55 -11.54 -7.22
C GLN A 269 6.61 -10.71 -8.51
N SER A 270 7.02 -11.37 -9.59
CA SER A 270 7.06 -10.74 -10.91
C SER A 270 5.80 -11.10 -11.70
N HIS A 271 4.97 -10.11 -11.95
CA HIS A 271 3.80 -10.23 -12.83
C HIS A 271 4.09 -9.66 -14.23
N ALA A 272 3.33 -10.10 -15.23
CA ALA A 272 3.33 -9.42 -16.52
C ALA A 272 2.93 -7.95 -16.34
N ARG A 273 3.59 -7.05 -17.05
CA ARG A 273 3.34 -5.59 -16.93
C ARG A 273 1.92 -5.21 -17.34
N LEU A 274 1.36 -5.91 -18.34
CA LEU A 274 -0.05 -5.77 -18.71
C LEU A 274 -0.99 -6.13 -17.55
N ALA A 275 -0.65 -7.15 -16.75
CA ALA A 275 -1.42 -7.50 -15.57
C ALA A 275 -1.29 -6.42 -14.46
N SER A 276 -0.09 -5.85 -14.29
CA SER A 276 0.12 -4.73 -13.37
C SER A 276 -0.69 -3.49 -13.79
N LEU A 277 -0.68 -3.17 -15.09
CA LEU A 277 -1.51 -2.09 -15.64
C LEU A 277 -3.00 -2.36 -15.43
N ALA A 278 -3.45 -3.60 -15.65
CA ALA A 278 -4.85 -3.98 -15.40
C ALA A 278 -5.23 -3.82 -13.92
N LYS A 279 -4.34 -4.13 -12.96
CA LYS A 279 -4.56 -3.88 -11.53
C LYS A 279 -4.76 -2.38 -11.21
N LEU A 280 -4.09 -1.47 -11.94
CA LEU A 280 -4.29 -0.02 -11.79
C LEU A 280 -5.62 0.44 -12.38
N LEU A 281 -6.07 -0.16 -13.48
CA LEU A 281 -7.31 0.20 -14.16
C LEU A 281 -8.55 -0.46 -13.54
N VAL A 282 -8.40 -1.61 -12.88
CA VAL A 282 -9.51 -2.33 -12.25
C VAL A 282 -9.54 -2.00 -10.75
N PRO A 283 -10.55 -1.26 -10.29
CA PRO A 283 -10.61 -0.75 -8.92
C PRO A 283 -11.05 -1.78 -7.87
N TYR A 284 -10.98 -3.06 -8.19
CA TYR A 284 -11.42 -4.15 -7.33
C TYR A 284 -10.32 -5.17 -7.08
N ARG A 285 -10.28 -5.71 -5.88
CA ARG A 285 -9.41 -6.82 -5.48
C ARG A 285 -10.24 -8.06 -5.17
N ARG A 286 -9.71 -9.24 -5.42
CA ARG A 286 -10.36 -10.50 -5.05
C ARG A 286 -10.57 -10.58 -3.55
N SER A 287 -11.74 -11.04 -3.12
CA SER A 287 -12.06 -11.18 -1.70
C SER A 287 -11.01 -12.00 -0.94
N GLU A 288 -10.54 -13.12 -1.50
CA GLU A 288 -9.49 -13.95 -0.91
C GLU A 288 -8.18 -13.20 -0.68
N THR A 289 -7.80 -12.30 -1.61
CA THR A 289 -6.61 -11.47 -1.46
C THR A 289 -6.79 -10.50 -0.29
N VAL A 290 -7.96 -9.89 -0.16
CA VAL A 290 -8.27 -8.96 0.93
C VAL A 290 -8.34 -9.71 2.26
N GLU A 291 -8.98 -10.89 2.30
CA GLU A 291 -9.05 -11.72 3.52
C GLU A 291 -7.65 -12.08 4.03
N ARG A 292 -6.77 -12.53 3.13
CA ARG A 292 -5.36 -12.77 3.46
C ARG A 292 -4.65 -11.52 3.96
N GLY A 293 -4.84 -10.40 3.27
CA GLY A 293 -4.23 -9.12 3.66
C GLY A 293 -4.68 -8.67 5.05
N VAL A 294 -5.97 -8.78 5.37
CA VAL A 294 -6.49 -8.47 6.71
C VAL A 294 -5.87 -9.40 7.76
N ALA A 295 -5.84 -10.71 7.51
CA ALA A 295 -5.26 -11.68 8.44
C ALA A 295 -3.76 -11.40 8.68
N MET A 296 -3.00 -11.17 7.60
CA MET A 296 -1.57 -10.86 7.69
C MET A 296 -1.31 -9.53 8.39
N THR A 297 -2.07 -8.47 8.06
CA THR A 297 -1.90 -7.17 8.73
C THR A 297 -2.17 -7.27 10.23
N ARG A 298 -3.18 -8.05 10.64
CA ARG A 298 -3.42 -8.35 12.07
C ARG A 298 -2.24 -9.05 12.72
N GLU A 299 -1.70 -10.07 12.07
CA GLU A 299 -0.56 -10.86 12.57
C GLU A 299 0.68 -9.96 12.70
N VAL A 300 0.97 -9.15 11.69
CA VAL A 300 2.09 -8.21 11.67
C VAL A 300 1.98 -7.16 12.78
N LEU A 301 0.84 -6.48 12.89
CA LEU A 301 0.64 -5.45 13.93
C LEU A 301 0.70 -6.05 15.34
N ARG A 302 0.22 -7.28 15.51
CA ARG A 302 0.34 -8.00 16.78
C ARG A 302 1.81 -8.31 17.08
N ALA A 303 2.57 -8.79 16.09
CA ALA A 303 3.98 -9.07 16.24
C ALA A 303 4.82 -7.81 16.54
N ILE A 304 4.48 -6.67 15.92
CA ILE A 304 5.08 -5.36 16.28
C ILE A 304 4.85 -5.07 17.78
N ALA A 305 3.61 -5.23 18.23
CA ALA A 305 3.26 -4.97 19.63
C ALA A 305 3.96 -5.93 20.61
N ASP A 306 4.01 -7.20 20.29
CA ASP A 306 4.61 -8.22 21.14
C ASP A 306 6.13 -8.05 21.23
N ARG A 307 6.83 -7.86 20.09
CA ARG A 307 8.27 -7.56 20.07
C ARG A 307 8.62 -6.27 20.83
N SER A 308 7.76 -5.27 20.74
CA SER A 308 7.95 -4.04 21.53
C SER A 308 7.91 -4.34 23.03
N ARG A 309 6.92 -5.11 23.48
CA ARG A 309 6.77 -5.51 24.89
C ARG A 309 7.94 -6.38 25.37
N GLU A 310 8.38 -7.34 24.56
CA GLU A 310 9.55 -8.19 24.84
C GLU A 310 10.81 -7.37 25.12
N ARG A 311 10.93 -6.19 24.47
CA ARG A 311 12.04 -5.25 24.67
C ARG A 311 11.75 -4.19 25.74
N GLY A 312 10.65 -4.32 26.49
CA GLY A 312 10.24 -3.38 27.54
C GLY A 312 9.65 -2.07 27.01
N ALA A 313 9.45 -1.94 25.70
CA ALA A 313 8.86 -0.76 25.09
C ALA A 313 7.33 -0.81 25.10
N THR A 314 6.68 0.36 25.18
CA THR A 314 5.24 0.50 25.04
C THR A 314 4.87 0.48 23.56
N PRO A 315 4.12 -0.52 23.07
CA PRO A 315 3.61 -0.48 21.70
C PRO A 315 2.43 0.49 21.60
N LEU A 316 2.37 1.25 20.51
CA LEU A 316 1.21 2.09 20.18
C LEU A 316 1.01 2.12 18.67
N ILE A 317 -0.20 1.75 18.24
CA ILE A 317 -0.64 1.93 16.86
C ILE A 317 -1.34 3.29 16.78
N VAL A 318 -0.92 4.11 15.84
CA VAL A 318 -1.60 5.38 15.53
C VAL A 318 -2.25 5.29 14.16
N VAL A 319 -3.51 5.71 14.07
CA VAL A 319 -4.32 5.70 12.85
C VAL A 319 -4.72 7.13 12.52
N PRO A 320 -3.94 7.84 11.71
CA PRO A 320 -4.34 9.16 11.22
C PRO A 320 -5.49 9.04 10.21
N GLN A 321 -6.58 9.74 10.45
CA GLN A 321 -7.73 9.82 9.57
C GLN A 321 -7.82 11.23 8.99
N LEU A 322 -7.41 11.41 7.74
CA LEU A 322 -7.44 12.70 7.05
C LEU A 322 -8.79 12.88 6.35
N GLY A 323 -9.59 13.75 6.93
CA GLY A 323 -10.95 14.02 6.49
C GLY A 323 -11.94 12.93 6.93
N ARG A 324 -13.07 12.86 6.25
CA ARG A 324 -14.13 11.91 6.61
C ARG A 324 -13.73 10.48 6.29
N GLU A 325 -13.81 9.59 7.28
CA GLU A 325 -13.58 8.15 7.11
C GLU A 325 -14.56 7.56 6.09
N GLU A 326 -14.04 6.97 5.02
CA GLU A 326 -14.83 6.26 4.03
C GLU A 326 -15.28 4.89 4.56
N ALA A 327 -16.36 4.33 3.96
CA ALA A 327 -16.90 3.04 4.38
C ALA A 327 -15.88 1.89 4.30
N GLY A 328 -15.01 1.91 3.27
CA GLY A 328 -13.94 0.92 3.11
C GLY A 328 -12.88 1.02 4.20
N GLU A 329 -12.46 2.24 4.54
CA GLU A 329 -11.48 2.51 5.60
C GLU A 329 -11.99 2.03 6.95
N ARG A 330 -13.27 2.32 7.25
CA ARG A 330 -13.93 1.86 8.48
C ARG A 330 -13.99 0.34 8.57
N ILE A 331 -14.28 -0.34 7.47
CA ILE A 331 -14.28 -1.81 7.41
C ILE A 331 -12.87 -2.34 7.70
N VAL A 332 -11.84 -1.76 7.09
CA VAL A 332 -10.44 -2.15 7.32
C VAL A 332 -10.06 -1.92 8.78
N ARG A 333 -10.32 -0.73 9.34
CA ARG A 333 -10.00 -0.41 10.73
C ARG A 333 -10.68 -1.39 11.69
N ARG A 334 -11.99 -1.60 11.52
CA ARG A 334 -12.74 -2.56 12.34
C ARG A 334 -12.14 -3.96 12.24
N ARG A 335 -11.93 -4.44 11.03
CA ARG A 335 -11.45 -5.81 10.82
C ARG A 335 -10.02 -6.02 11.25
N VAL A 336 -9.14 -5.04 11.05
CA VAL A 336 -7.71 -5.17 11.39
C VAL A 336 -7.46 -4.88 12.86
N LEU A 337 -8.10 -3.88 13.44
CA LEU A 337 -7.78 -3.38 14.79
C LEU A 337 -8.84 -3.79 15.82
N ASP A 338 -10.12 -3.44 15.61
CA ASP A 338 -11.16 -3.64 16.63
C ASP A 338 -11.43 -5.13 16.89
N GLU A 339 -11.67 -5.92 15.85
CA GLU A 339 -11.89 -7.38 15.97
C GLU A 339 -10.65 -8.13 16.49
N ALA A 340 -9.47 -7.61 16.28
CA ALA A 340 -8.23 -8.16 16.80
C ALA A 340 -7.86 -7.65 18.20
N GLN A 341 -8.66 -6.72 18.74
CA GLN A 341 -8.44 -6.06 20.03
C GLN A 341 -7.04 -5.42 20.16
N LEU A 342 -6.50 -4.90 19.04
CA LEU A 342 -5.23 -4.22 19.02
C LEU A 342 -5.40 -2.80 19.61
N PRO A 343 -4.55 -2.39 20.56
CA PRO A 343 -4.63 -1.04 21.11
C PRO A 343 -4.17 -0.01 20.08
N TYR A 344 -5.01 0.96 19.77
CA TYR A 344 -4.66 2.05 18.85
C TYR A 344 -5.24 3.38 19.32
N VAL A 345 -4.75 4.46 18.74
CA VAL A 345 -5.33 5.80 18.81
C VAL A 345 -5.76 6.24 17.42
N LEU A 346 -7.05 6.56 17.26
CA LEU A 346 -7.58 7.20 16.05
C LEU A 346 -7.38 8.71 16.19
N VAL A 347 -6.74 9.32 15.19
CA VAL A 347 -6.48 10.76 15.16
C VAL A 347 -7.24 11.35 13.98
N GLU A 348 -8.37 11.98 14.25
CA GLU A 348 -9.14 12.68 13.23
C GLU A 348 -8.45 14.00 12.87
N ILE A 349 -8.22 14.21 11.59
CA ILE A 349 -7.47 15.34 11.04
C ILE A 349 -8.35 16.00 9.98
N ASP A 350 -8.43 17.32 10.03
CA ASP A 350 -9.12 18.10 9.02
C ASP A 350 -8.48 17.86 7.63
N ASP A 351 -9.30 17.60 6.62
CA ASP A 351 -8.83 17.38 5.26
C ASP A 351 -8.13 18.62 4.66
N ALA A 352 -8.41 19.81 5.18
CA ALA A 352 -7.72 21.04 4.81
C ALA A 352 -6.26 21.11 5.35
N TRP A 353 -5.86 20.24 6.28
CA TRP A 353 -4.50 20.24 6.84
C TRP A 353 -3.56 19.34 6.02
N ARG A 354 -3.64 19.47 4.72
CA ARG A 354 -2.74 18.82 3.75
C ARG A 354 -1.74 19.82 3.20
N LEU A 355 -0.68 19.30 2.61
CA LEU A 355 0.23 20.11 1.82
C LEU A 355 -0.52 20.64 0.59
N PRO A 356 -0.33 21.90 0.17
CA PRO A 356 -1.10 22.49 -0.93
C PRO A 356 -0.95 21.78 -2.29
N TRP A 357 0.19 21.12 -2.50
CA TRP A 357 0.56 20.44 -3.75
C TRP A 357 0.48 18.92 -3.67
N ASP A 358 0.25 18.39 -2.49
CA ASP A 358 0.28 16.95 -2.21
C ASP A 358 -0.81 16.59 -1.18
N ARG A 359 -1.17 15.32 -1.14
CA ARG A 359 -2.18 14.80 -0.21
C ARG A 359 -1.62 14.48 1.17
N HIS A 360 -0.31 14.64 1.39
CA HIS A 360 0.32 14.41 2.68
C HIS A 360 -0.09 15.46 3.73
N PRO A 361 -0.10 15.09 5.02
CA PRO A 361 -0.36 16.02 6.12
C PRO A 361 0.64 17.16 6.16
N ASN A 362 0.19 18.37 6.47
CA ASN A 362 1.06 19.50 6.74
C ASN A 362 1.59 19.49 8.19
N ALA A 363 2.41 20.47 8.56
CA ALA A 363 3.02 20.58 9.89
C ALA A 363 1.97 20.62 11.03
N ARG A 364 0.81 21.23 10.80
CA ARG A 364 -0.28 21.28 11.78
C ARG A 364 -0.88 19.91 12.03
N ALA A 365 -1.13 19.13 10.98
CA ALA A 365 -1.61 17.78 11.10
C ALA A 365 -0.58 16.87 11.81
N ALA A 366 0.70 17.01 11.46
CA ALA A 366 1.79 16.29 12.14
C ALA A 366 1.84 16.60 13.64
N HIS A 367 1.62 17.88 14.03
CA HIS A 367 1.54 18.30 15.43
C HIS A 367 0.38 17.62 16.18
N VAL A 368 -0.81 17.56 15.59
CA VAL A 368 -1.97 16.90 16.19
C VAL A 368 -1.73 15.40 16.37
N ILE A 369 -1.09 14.75 15.39
CA ILE A 369 -0.71 13.34 15.50
C ILE A 369 0.27 13.15 16.66
N ALA A 370 1.34 13.95 16.74
CA ALA A 370 2.34 13.87 17.80
C ALA A 370 1.71 14.11 19.20
N ALA A 371 0.82 15.09 19.32
CA ALA A 371 0.12 15.39 20.58
C ALA A 371 -0.77 14.23 21.03
N ALA A 372 -1.51 13.59 20.11
CA ALA A 372 -2.34 12.43 20.42
C ALA A 372 -1.50 11.23 20.87
N ILE A 373 -0.36 10.97 20.22
CA ILE A 373 0.60 9.94 20.64
C ILE A 373 1.12 10.24 22.04
N THR A 374 1.57 11.47 22.30
CA THR A 374 2.08 11.93 23.61
C THR A 374 1.06 11.68 24.72
N ALA A 375 -0.18 12.13 24.53
CA ALA A 375 -1.26 11.94 25.51
C ALA A 375 -1.49 10.45 25.82
N ARG A 376 -1.45 9.60 24.79
CA ARG A 376 -1.66 8.15 24.95
C ARG A 376 -0.51 7.47 25.67
N LEU A 377 0.74 7.87 25.37
CA LEU A 377 1.93 7.33 26.05
C LEU A 377 1.99 7.73 27.52
N HIS A 378 1.61 8.97 27.89
CA HIS A 378 1.50 9.40 29.28
C HIS A 378 0.45 8.57 30.02
N SER A 379 -0.77 8.44 29.49
CA SER A 379 -1.81 7.62 30.10
C SER A 379 -1.38 6.16 30.31
N ALA A 380 -0.62 5.59 29.39
CA ALA A 380 -0.09 4.23 29.53
C ALA A 380 1.03 4.12 30.58
N ALA A 381 1.78 5.16 30.80
CA ALA A 381 2.80 5.23 31.87
C ALA A 381 2.13 5.34 33.26
N ASP A 382 1.12 6.20 33.40
CA ASP A 382 0.36 6.39 34.65
C ASP A 382 -0.33 5.09 35.07
N ALA A 383 -0.95 4.39 34.13
CA ALA A 383 -1.61 3.08 34.39
C ALA A 383 -0.61 2.03 34.90
N ARG A 384 0.63 2.05 34.42
CA ARG A 384 1.69 1.13 34.89
C ARG A 384 2.22 1.53 36.27
N GLY A 385 2.35 2.83 36.56
CA GLY A 385 2.73 3.35 37.86
C GLY A 385 1.72 3.01 38.97
N GLN A 386 0.42 2.97 38.64
CA GLN A 386 -0.64 2.62 39.57
C GLN A 386 -0.76 1.11 39.84
N THR A 387 -0.24 0.25 38.97
CA THR A 387 -0.26 -1.21 39.14
C THR A 387 0.97 -1.76 39.84
N ALA A 388 1.99 -0.93 40.14
CA ALA A 388 3.12 -1.35 40.96
C ALA A 388 2.64 -1.59 42.40
N PRO A 389 2.84 -2.79 42.98
CA PRO A 389 2.42 -3.05 44.36
C PRO A 389 3.17 -2.08 45.26
N VAL A 390 2.42 -1.35 46.09
CA VAL A 390 2.98 -0.58 47.22
C VAL A 390 3.64 -1.62 48.14
N SER A 391 4.95 -1.78 47.97
CA SER A 391 5.79 -2.58 48.86
C SER A 391 5.63 -1.95 50.27
N SER A 392 4.88 -2.64 51.15
CA SER A 392 4.68 -2.25 52.52
C SER A 392 6.05 -2.03 53.15
N MET A 393 6.43 -0.77 53.36
CA MET A 393 7.52 -0.42 54.30
C MET A 393 7.08 -0.97 55.68
N ARG A 394 7.60 -2.14 56.05
CA ARG A 394 7.58 -2.60 57.40
C ARG A 394 8.39 -1.52 58.23
N GLN A 395 7.65 -0.71 58.96
CA GLN A 395 8.23 0.06 60.01
C GLN A 395 8.92 -0.90 61.00
N LYS A 396 10.28 -0.90 61.00
CA LYS A 396 11.03 -1.44 62.11
C LYS A 396 10.77 -0.51 63.31
N GLY A 397 10.07 -1.00 64.30
CA GLY A 397 9.96 -0.31 65.62
C GLY A 397 11.34 -0.13 66.25
N PRO A 398 11.44 0.86 67.15
CA PRO A 398 12.73 1.17 67.81
C PRO A 398 13.15 0.04 68.74
N PRO A 399 14.45 -0.20 68.88
CA PRO A 399 15.00 -1.15 69.85
C PRO A 399 14.77 -0.65 71.30
N ARG A 400 14.33 -1.56 72.17
CA ARG A 400 14.34 -1.34 73.63
C ARG A 400 15.72 -1.57 74.20
#